data_c065f1f6acf43f3fe36e9b2ab6b93f4f
#
_entry.id   c065f1f6acf43f3fe36e9b2ab6b93f4f
#
_cell.length_a   1.000
_cell.length_b   1.000
_cell.length_c   1.000
_cell.angle_alpha   90.00
_cell.angle_beta   90.00
_cell.angle_gamma   90.00
#
_symmetry.space_group_name_H-M   'P 1'
#
loop_
_entity.id
_entity.type
_entity.pdbx_description
1 polymer ?
#
loop_
_entity_poly.entity_id
_entity_poly.type
_entity_poly.pdbx_seq_one_letter_code
_entity_poly.pdbx_strand_id
1 'polypeptide(L)'
;KYVVFLFYTYKIGIMNKLSREKMCKKEKKEILRILLPPIFTFLLNSVVYWGAPLIKTGIVAHNLSSSVDRIVPFMPQFIIIYFGCYIFWVVNYLLIAAQKEEHRYQFFTADFYARLICFVCFVFFPTTNTRPELTGSDIFTGAVRFLYQIDKPVNLFPSIHCMASWFCCIGLRKCENIPKWYQNLSEIIAVLVFISTLALRQHVLVDVFSGILVAEATWQIS
;
A
#
# COMPACT_ATOMS: atom_id res chain seq x y z
N LYS A 1 55.65 -21.67 -27.11
CA LYS A 1 55.06 -20.30 -26.93
C LYS A 1 53.56 -20.26 -27.28
N TYR A 2 53.09 -20.94 -28.34
CA TYR A 2 51.66 -20.94 -28.75
C TYR A 2 50.72 -21.62 -27.73
N VAL A 3 51.12 -22.70 -27.07
CA VAL A 3 50.32 -23.44 -26.10
C VAL A 3 50.06 -22.57 -24.83
N VAL A 4 51.09 -21.82 -24.39
CA VAL A 4 50.96 -20.92 -23.24
C VAL A 4 50.01 -19.77 -23.54
N PHE A 5 50.03 -19.22 -24.76
CA PHE A 5 49.13 -18.16 -25.19
C PHE A 5 47.66 -18.63 -25.25
N LEU A 6 47.39 -19.84 -25.77
CA LEU A 6 46.07 -20.45 -25.80
C LEU A 6 45.53 -20.72 -24.39
N PHE A 7 46.38 -21.19 -23.47
CA PHE A 7 45.99 -21.36 -22.05
C PHE A 7 45.63 -20.03 -21.37
N TYR A 8 46.39 -18.95 -21.70
CA TYR A 8 46.16 -17.63 -21.12
C TYR A 8 44.85 -17.02 -21.63
N THR A 9 44.56 -17.11 -22.93
CA THR A 9 43.30 -16.62 -23.52
C THR A 9 42.11 -17.43 -23.06
N TYR A 10 42.23 -18.75 -22.91
CA TYR A 10 41.20 -19.62 -22.35
C TYR A 10 40.89 -19.29 -20.89
N LYS A 11 41.91 -19.05 -20.07
CA LYS A 11 41.78 -18.65 -18.65
C LYS A 11 41.11 -17.28 -18.49
N ILE A 12 41.45 -16.31 -19.34
CA ILE A 12 40.80 -14.99 -19.37
C ILE A 12 39.34 -15.12 -19.80
N GLY A 13 39.02 -15.94 -20.78
CA GLY A 13 37.64 -16.21 -21.21
C GLY A 13 36.75 -16.80 -20.09
N ILE A 14 37.31 -17.77 -19.35
CA ILE A 14 36.62 -18.38 -18.20
C ILE A 14 36.43 -17.37 -17.07
N MET A 15 37.46 -16.57 -16.74
CA MET A 15 37.36 -15.54 -15.71
C MET A 15 36.32 -14.48 -16.06
N ASN A 16 36.25 -14.05 -17.31
CA ASN A 16 35.22 -13.11 -17.78
C ASN A 16 33.82 -13.71 -17.72
N LYS A 17 33.65 -15.00 -18.07
CA LYS A 17 32.37 -15.70 -17.96
C LYS A 17 31.91 -15.83 -16.49
N LEU A 18 32.80 -16.26 -15.60
CA LEU A 18 32.55 -16.38 -14.17
C LEU A 18 32.21 -15.02 -13.52
N SER A 19 32.90 -13.95 -13.96
CA SER A 19 32.63 -12.59 -13.50
C SER A 19 31.23 -12.13 -13.92
N ARG A 20 30.84 -12.37 -15.19
CA ARG A 20 29.48 -12.06 -15.69
C ARG A 20 28.41 -12.87 -14.99
N GLU A 21 28.63 -14.15 -14.73
CA GLU A 21 27.67 -14.99 -13.97
C GLU A 21 27.50 -14.52 -12.52
N LYS A 22 28.59 -14.11 -11.86
CA LYS A 22 28.55 -13.54 -10.50
C LYS A 22 27.82 -12.20 -10.48
N MET A 23 28.05 -11.31 -11.45
CA MET A 23 27.33 -10.05 -11.59
C MET A 23 25.84 -10.29 -11.82
N CYS A 24 25.47 -11.17 -12.74
CA CYS A 24 24.07 -11.51 -13.00
C CYS A 24 23.37 -12.09 -11.77
N LYS A 25 24.03 -12.93 -10.98
CA LYS A 25 23.48 -13.45 -9.70
C LYS A 25 23.31 -12.34 -8.65
N LYS A 26 24.25 -11.38 -8.58
CA LYS A 26 24.17 -10.24 -7.67
C LYS A 26 22.99 -9.33 -8.05
N GLU A 27 22.84 -8.99 -9.33
CA GLU A 27 21.75 -8.19 -9.84
C GLU A 27 20.38 -8.84 -9.57
N LYS A 28 20.23 -10.14 -9.85
CA LYS A 28 19.01 -10.89 -9.53
C LYS A 28 18.69 -10.86 -8.04
N LYS A 29 19.69 -10.98 -7.17
CA LYS A 29 19.50 -10.91 -5.73
C LYS A 29 19.02 -9.53 -5.29
N GLU A 30 19.57 -8.45 -5.86
CA GLU A 30 19.11 -7.08 -5.55
C GLU A 30 17.69 -6.83 -6.07
N ILE A 31 17.35 -7.27 -7.27
CA ILE A 31 15.97 -7.17 -7.79
C ILE A 31 14.99 -7.90 -6.87
N LEU A 32 15.31 -9.11 -6.43
CA LEU A 32 14.47 -9.86 -5.50
C LEU A 32 14.33 -9.16 -4.14
N ARG A 33 15.40 -8.55 -3.63
CA ARG A 33 15.35 -7.76 -2.37
C ARG A 33 14.39 -6.57 -2.46
N ILE A 34 14.27 -5.96 -3.63
CA ILE A 34 13.37 -4.82 -3.86
C ILE A 34 11.93 -5.29 -4.08
N LEU A 35 11.72 -6.37 -4.83
CA LEU A 35 10.38 -6.80 -5.22
C LEU A 35 9.66 -7.64 -4.17
N LEU A 36 10.37 -8.49 -3.42
CA LEU A 36 9.73 -9.42 -2.48
C LEU A 36 8.96 -8.73 -1.34
N PRO A 37 9.49 -7.68 -0.65
CA PRO A 37 8.74 -7.06 0.43
C PRO A 37 7.43 -6.40 -0.01
N PRO A 38 7.36 -5.59 -1.09
CA PRO A 38 6.09 -5.07 -1.59
C PRO A 38 5.11 -6.18 -2.00
N ILE A 39 5.58 -7.22 -2.71
CA ILE A 39 4.73 -8.35 -3.10
C ILE A 39 4.15 -9.03 -1.86
N PHE A 40 4.99 -9.31 -0.86
CA PHE A 40 4.52 -9.91 0.41
C PHE A 40 3.47 -9.02 1.09
N THR A 41 3.71 -7.72 1.14
CA THR A 41 2.75 -6.75 1.71
C THR A 41 1.41 -6.77 0.98
N PHE A 42 1.39 -6.78 -0.35
CA PHE A 42 0.14 -6.83 -1.12
C PHE A 42 -0.60 -8.16 -0.95
N LEU A 43 0.14 -9.27 -0.88
CA LEU A 43 -0.45 -10.58 -0.58
C LEU A 43 -1.02 -10.63 0.84
N LEU A 44 -0.28 -10.13 1.83
CA LEU A 44 -0.76 -10.03 3.21
C LEU A 44 -2.01 -9.16 3.30
N ASN A 45 -2.02 -8.01 2.61
CA ASN A 45 -3.20 -7.15 2.54
C ASN A 45 -4.43 -7.90 2.01
N SER A 46 -4.24 -8.68 0.96
CA SER A 46 -5.32 -9.50 0.38
C SER A 46 -5.83 -10.53 1.40
N VAL A 47 -4.93 -11.19 2.12
CA VAL A 47 -5.30 -12.14 3.19
C VAL A 47 -6.04 -11.44 4.33
N VAL A 48 -5.56 -10.27 4.78
CA VAL A 48 -6.20 -9.50 5.85
C VAL A 48 -7.61 -9.05 5.43
N TYR A 49 -7.73 -8.47 4.24
CA TYR A 49 -8.98 -7.87 3.78
C TYR A 49 -10.04 -8.92 3.40
N TRP A 50 -9.65 -9.94 2.61
CA TRP A 50 -10.57 -10.98 2.16
C TRP A 50 -10.72 -12.12 3.16
N GLY A 51 -9.71 -12.36 4.01
CA GLY A 51 -9.70 -13.44 4.99
C GLY A 51 -10.52 -13.13 6.25
N ALA A 52 -10.49 -11.89 6.75
CA ALA A 52 -11.20 -11.53 7.96
C ALA A 52 -12.71 -11.83 7.91
N PRO A 53 -13.46 -11.54 6.83
CA PRO A 53 -14.88 -11.86 6.75
C PRO A 53 -15.20 -13.35 6.71
N LEU A 54 -14.21 -14.20 6.43
CA LEU A 54 -14.39 -15.66 6.47
C LEU A 54 -14.43 -16.20 7.90
N ILE A 55 -13.92 -15.43 8.85
CA ILE A 55 -13.95 -15.76 10.28
C ILE A 55 -15.29 -15.29 10.85
N LYS A 56 -16.24 -16.22 10.94
CA LYS A 56 -17.58 -15.92 11.44
C LYS A 56 -17.55 -15.84 12.98
N THR A 57 -17.41 -14.65 13.52
CA THR A 57 -17.44 -14.40 14.97
C THR A 57 -18.86 -14.24 15.54
N GLY A 58 -19.87 -14.08 14.69
CA GLY A 58 -21.24 -13.73 15.11
C GLY A 58 -21.41 -12.29 15.58
N ILE A 59 -20.36 -11.47 15.53
CA ILE A 59 -20.40 -10.07 15.92
C ILE A 59 -21.13 -9.25 14.86
N VAL A 60 -22.08 -8.44 15.28
CA VAL A 60 -22.80 -7.50 14.41
C VAL A 60 -21.88 -6.33 14.04
N ALA A 61 -21.84 -5.99 12.76
CA ALA A 61 -21.01 -4.89 12.29
C ALA A 61 -21.50 -3.53 12.80
N HIS A 62 -20.57 -2.72 13.28
CA HIS A 62 -20.83 -1.39 13.84
C HIS A 62 -20.80 -0.33 12.74
N ASN A 63 -21.80 0.55 12.71
CA ASN A 63 -21.77 1.73 11.87
C ASN A 63 -21.18 2.90 12.66
N LEU A 64 -19.98 3.35 12.25
CA LEU A 64 -19.24 4.42 12.93
C LEU A 64 -19.52 5.81 12.33
N SER A 65 -20.52 5.96 11.45
CA SER A 65 -20.88 7.24 10.83
C SER A 65 -21.34 8.25 11.87
N SER A 66 -20.81 9.45 11.79
CA SER A 66 -21.15 10.59 12.63
C SER A 66 -21.95 11.66 11.88
N SER A 67 -22.43 12.68 12.59
CA SER A 67 -23.06 13.84 11.97
C SER A 67 -22.08 14.63 11.09
N VAL A 68 -20.80 14.66 11.45
CA VAL A 68 -19.75 15.34 10.69
C VAL A 68 -19.50 14.66 9.35
N ASP A 69 -19.60 13.34 9.26
CA ASP A 69 -19.44 12.63 7.99
C ASP A 69 -20.48 13.01 6.94
N ARG A 70 -21.66 13.48 7.38
CA ARG A 70 -22.75 13.91 6.49
C ARG A 70 -22.44 15.23 5.78
N ILE A 71 -21.54 16.06 6.35
CA ILE A 71 -21.15 17.36 5.77
C ILE A 71 -20.32 17.14 4.49
N VAL A 72 -19.56 16.03 4.42
CA VAL A 72 -18.77 15.71 3.21
C VAL A 72 -19.74 15.40 2.07
N PRO A 73 -19.71 16.13 0.95
CA PRO A 73 -20.58 15.83 -0.19
C PRO A 73 -20.16 14.51 -0.87
N PHE A 74 -21.13 13.80 -1.44
CA PHE A 74 -20.83 12.67 -2.33
C PHE A 74 -20.35 13.22 -3.68
N MET A 75 -19.14 12.84 -4.09
CA MET A 75 -18.48 13.34 -5.30
C MET A 75 -17.90 12.16 -6.10
N PRO A 76 -18.65 11.61 -7.09
CA PRO A 76 -18.21 10.42 -7.83
C PRO A 76 -16.93 10.63 -8.65
N GLN A 77 -16.57 11.88 -9.00
CA GLN A 77 -15.33 12.21 -9.71
C GLN A 77 -14.06 11.81 -8.96
N PHE A 78 -14.12 11.74 -7.63
CA PHE A 78 -13.00 11.27 -6.80
C PHE A 78 -12.65 9.79 -7.02
N ILE A 79 -13.44 9.05 -7.81
CA ILE A 79 -13.14 7.67 -8.20
C ILE A 79 -11.79 7.56 -8.93
N ILE A 80 -11.38 8.60 -9.66
CA ILE A 80 -10.08 8.63 -10.34
C ILE A 80 -8.94 8.60 -9.31
N ILE A 81 -9.05 9.39 -8.25
CA ILE A 81 -8.05 9.45 -7.18
C ILE A 81 -8.06 8.13 -6.40
N TYR A 82 -9.25 7.62 -6.11
CA TYR A 82 -9.42 6.35 -5.40
C TYR A 82 -8.75 5.18 -6.13
N PHE A 83 -8.99 5.01 -7.43
CA PHE A 83 -8.30 3.98 -8.21
C PHE A 83 -6.83 4.32 -8.46
N GLY A 84 -6.49 5.60 -8.58
CA GLY A 84 -5.11 6.07 -8.71
C GLY A 84 -4.24 5.73 -7.50
N CYS A 85 -4.82 5.54 -6.31
CA CYS A 85 -4.07 5.21 -5.11
C CYS A 85 -3.29 3.90 -5.23
N TYR A 86 -3.77 2.92 -5.97
CA TYR A 86 -3.07 1.64 -6.17
C TYR A 86 -1.74 1.84 -6.93
N ILE A 87 -1.73 2.71 -7.96
CA ILE A 87 -0.50 3.06 -8.68
C ILE A 87 0.43 3.83 -7.75
N PHE A 88 -0.12 4.78 -6.98
CA PHE A 88 0.62 5.56 -5.99
C PHE A 88 1.32 4.65 -4.97
N TRP A 89 0.63 3.65 -4.42
CA TRP A 89 1.20 2.68 -3.49
C TRP A 89 2.31 1.84 -4.14
N VAL A 90 2.05 1.26 -5.31
CA VAL A 90 3.06 0.44 -6.01
C VAL A 90 4.35 1.22 -6.22
N VAL A 91 4.26 2.45 -6.75
CA VAL A 91 5.43 3.29 -7.00
C VAL A 91 6.19 3.59 -5.71
N ASN A 92 5.50 4.05 -4.66
CA ASN A 92 6.15 4.44 -3.42
C ASN A 92 6.73 3.24 -2.65
N TYR A 93 6.02 2.12 -2.58
CA TYR A 93 6.53 0.90 -1.94
C TYR A 93 7.80 0.36 -2.64
N LEU A 94 7.88 0.46 -3.97
CA LEU A 94 9.10 0.12 -4.72
C LEU A 94 10.24 1.11 -4.45
N LEU A 95 9.96 2.41 -4.41
CA LEU A 95 10.96 3.44 -4.08
C LEU A 95 11.53 3.25 -2.67
N ILE A 96 10.66 2.90 -1.70
CA ILE A 96 11.06 2.63 -0.31
C ILE A 96 11.81 1.29 -0.22
N ALA A 97 11.37 0.26 -0.93
CA ALA A 97 12.08 -1.03 -0.99
C ALA A 97 13.50 -0.92 -1.56
N ALA A 98 13.74 0.08 -2.40
CA ALA A 98 15.06 0.38 -2.96
C ALA A 98 15.98 1.17 -2.00
N GLN A 99 15.50 1.60 -0.83
CA GLN A 99 16.30 2.32 0.16
C GLN A 99 17.30 1.40 0.89
N LYS A 100 18.13 2.01 1.75
CA LYS A 100 19.06 1.28 2.64
C LYS A 100 18.32 0.19 3.43
N GLU A 101 19.03 -0.88 3.74
CA GLU A 101 18.45 -2.08 4.36
C GLU A 101 17.71 -1.78 5.67
N GLU A 102 18.28 -0.95 6.53
CA GLU A 102 17.70 -0.56 7.82
C GLU A 102 16.34 0.13 7.63
N HIS A 103 16.29 1.14 6.74
CA HIS A 103 15.07 1.89 6.44
C HIS A 103 13.98 1.01 5.82
N ARG A 104 14.38 0.15 4.87
CA ARG A 104 13.49 -0.84 4.27
C ARG A 104 12.94 -1.80 5.32
N TYR A 105 13.79 -2.31 6.20
CA TYR A 105 13.38 -3.24 7.26
C TYR A 105 12.38 -2.58 8.21
N GLN A 106 12.68 -1.37 8.68
CA GLN A 106 11.76 -0.60 9.52
C GLN A 106 10.41 -0.42 8.84
N PHE A 107 10.41 0.02 7.56
CA PHE A 107 9.16 0.27 6.83
C PHE A 107 8.29 -0.98 6.73
N PHE A 108 8.82 -2.08 6.22
CA PHE A 108 8.02 -3.29 6.00
C PHE A 108 7.63 -3.99 7.31
N THR A 109 8.41 -3.82 8.36
CA THR A 109 8.05 -4.29 9.71
C THR A 109 6.89 -3.49 10.28
N ALA A 110 6.94 -2.16 10.18
CA ALA A 110 5.84 -1.27 10.58
C ALA A 110 4.54 -1.60 9.83
N ASP A 111 4.62 -1.72 8.51
CA ASP A 111 3.47 -2.06 7.66
C ASP A 111 2.90 -3.45 7.99
N PHE A 112 3.75 -4.42 8.28
CA PHE A 112 3.32 -5.75 8.72
C PHE A 112 2.51 -5.68 10.02
N TYR A 113 3.02 -5.00 11.06
CA TYR A 113 2.29 -4.84 12.33
C TYR A 113 0.99 -4.06 12.15
N ALA A 114 0.99 -3.02 11.31
CA ALA A 114 -0.22 -2.27 11.01
C ALA A 114 -1.31 -3.15 10.39
N ARG A 115 -0.95 -4.06 9.48
CA ARG A 115 -1.90 -5.01 8.89
C ARG A 115 -2.40 -6.05 9.89
N LEU A 116 -1.56 -6.48 10.83
CA LEU A 116 -2.01 -7.35 11.93
C LEU A 116 -3.04 -6.63 12.81
N ILE A 117 -2.84 -5.36 13.13
CA ILE A 117 -3.81 -4.54 13.87
C ILE A 117 -5.11 -4.45 13.09
N CYS A 118 -5.05 -4.14 11.77
CA CYS A 118 -6.25 -4.13 10.93
C CYS A 118 -6.97 -5.48 10.94
N PHE A 119 -6.24 -6.59 10.83
CA PHE A 119 -6.83 -7.93 10.87
C PHE A 119 -7.58 -8.19 12.17
N VAL A 120 -6.98 -7.86 13.32
CA VAL A 120 -7.61 -7.99 14.63
C VAL A 120 -8.87 -7.13 14.70
N CYS A 121 -8.81 -5.87 14.26
CA CYS A 121 -9.98 -5.00 14.22
C CYS A 121 -11.07 -5.57 13.31
N PHE A 122 -10.76 -6.03 12.12
CA PHE A 122 -11.74 -6.56 11.17
C PHE A 122 -12.44 -7.82 11.68
N VAL A 123 -11.74 -8.66 12.44
CA VAL A 123 -12.30 -9.90 13.02
C VAL A 123 -13.13 -9.60 14.26
N PHE A 124 -12.63 -8.78 15.19
CA PHE A 124 -13.22 -8.60 16.51
C PHE A 124 -14.05 -7.32 16.66
N PHE A 125 -13.90 -6.39 15.73
CA PHE A 125 -14.65 -5.14 15.66
C PHE A 125 -15.08 -4.85 14.22
N PRO A 126 -15.89 -5.72 13.59
CA PRO A 126 -16.34 -5.53 12.22
C PRO A 126 -17.13 -4.24 12.10
N THR A 127 -16.90 -3.49 11.04
CA THR A 127 -17.52 -2.19 10.80
C THR A 127 -18.16 -2.13 9.41
N THR A 128 -19.18 -1.29 9.31
CA THR A 128 -19.93 -1.02 8.08
C THR A 128 -20.31 0.45 7.99
N ASN A 129 -20.77 0.89 6.83
CA ASN A 129 -21.38 2.21 6.65
C ASN A 129 -22.56 2.15 5.68
N THR A 130 -23.33 3.25 5.63
CA THR A 130 -24.44 3.41 4.70
C THR A 130 -23.98 4.16 3.46
N ARG A 131 -24.13 3.54 2.31
CA ARG A 131 -23.81 4.13 1.01
C ARG A 131 -25.06 4.75 0.38
N PRO A 132 -24.92 5.86 -0.37
CA PRO A 132 -26.04 6.48 -1.08
C PRO A 132 -26.50 5.62 -2.27
N GLU A 133 -27.75 5.76 -2.65
CA GLU A 133 -28.26 5.26 -3.92
C GLU A 133 -27.63 6.04 -5.08
N LEU A 134 -27.17 5.31 -6.10
CA LEU A 134 -26.50 5.88 -7.26
C LEU A 134 -27.49 6.07 -8.42
N THR A 135 -28.07 7.25 -8.51
CA THR A 135 -29.07 7.61 -9.53
C THR A 135 -28.46 8.17 -10.83
N GLY A 136 -27.19 8.65 -10.80
CA GLY A 136 -26.49 9.20 -11.95
C GLY A 136 -26.18 8.14 -13.03
N SER A 137 -26.17 8.59 -14.29
CA SER A 137 -25.83 7.78 -15.48
C SER A 137 -24.48 8.15 -16.11
N ASP A 138 -23.76 9.10 -15.54
CA ASP A 138 -22.44 9.52 -16.01
C ASP A 138 -21.37 8.47 -15.73
N ILE A 139 -20.21 8.62 -16.40
CA ILE A 139 -19.11 7.66 -16.34
C ILE A 139 -18.55 7.49 -14.92
N PHE A 140 -18.48 8.56 -14.12
CA PHE A 140 -17.94 8.51 -12.76
C PHE A 140 -18.88 7.76 -11.82
N THR A 141 -20.18 8.05 -11.90
CA THR A 141 -21.22 7.30 -11.17
C THR A 141 -21.24 5.83 -11.58
N GLY A 142 -21.03 5.53 -12.86
CA GLY A 142 -20.87 4.16 -13.36
C GLY A 142 -19.67 3.45 -12.74
N ALA A 143 -18.53 4.13 -12.65
CA ALA A 143 -17.33 3.58 -12.01
C ALA A 143 -17.50 3.39 -10.49
N VAL A 144 -18.19 4.29 -9.78
CA VAL A 144 -18.55 4.11 -8.37
C VAL A 144 -19.49 2.93 -8.17
N ARG A 145 -20.46 2.74 -9.08
CA ARG A 145 -21.36 1.58 -9.04
C ARG A 145 -20.58 0.27 -9.16
N PHE A 146 -19.61 0.22 -10.08
CA PHE A 146 -18.69 -0.91 -10.20
C PHE A 146 -17.88 -1.10 -8.92
N LEU A 147 -17.31 -0.02 -8.34
CA LEU A 147 -16.59 -0.09 -7.05
C LEU A 147 -17.48 -0.70 -5.95
N TYR A 148 -18.71 -0.25 -5.82
CA TYR A 148 -19.63 -0.73 -4.77
C TYR A 148 -20.01 -2.22 -4.94
N GLN A 149 -19.94 -2.76 -6.17
CA GLN A 149 -20.15 -4.18 -6.42
C GLN A 149 -18.97 -5.04 -5.98
N ILE A 150 -17.74 -4.59 -6.25
CA ILE A 150 -16.53 -5.36 -5.96
C ILE A 150 -16.02 -5.16 -4.53
N ASP A 151 -16.29 -4.01 -3.93
CA ASP A 151 -15.85 -3.63 -2.60
C ASP A 151 -17.06 -3.34 -1.70
N LYS A 152 -17.48 -4.34 -0.95
CA LYS A 152 -18.61 -4.23 -0.02
C LYS A 152 -18.25 -3.36 1.19
N PRO A 153 -19.24 -2.71 1.86
CA PRO A 153 -18.97 -1.87 3.02
C PRO A 153 -18.71 -2.72 4.29
N VAL A 154 -17.60 -3.43 4.30
CA VAL A 154 -17.12 -4.25 5.41
C VAL A 154 -15.63 -3.96 5.66
N ASN A 155 -15.13 -4.24 6.85
CA ASN A 155 -13.72 -4.05 7.20
C ASN A 155 -13.25 -2.60 7.00
N LEU A 156 -14.03 -1.64 7.51
CA LEU A 156 -13.77 -0.22 7.25
C LEU A 156 -12.79 0.39 8.26
N PHE A 157 -12.78 -0.10 9.52
CA PHE A 157 -11.99 0.45 10.62
C PHE A 157 -10.88 -0.49 11.05
N PRO A 158 -9.61 -0.06 11.05
CA PRO A 158 -9.03 1.18 10.50
C PRO A 158 -8.98 1.16 8.95
N SER A 159 -8.99 2.35 8.31
CA SER A 159 -8.90 2.42 6.85
C SER A 159 -7.53 1.99 6.33
N ILE A 160 -7.49 0.85 5.63
CA ILE A 160 -6.26 0.41 4.93
C ILE A 160 -5.85 1.40 3.83
N HIS A 161 -6.81 2.03 3.14
CA HIS A 161 -6.51 3.03 2.11
C HIS A 161 -5.75 4.22 2.68
N CYS A 162 -6.21 4.75 3.81
CA CYS A 162 -5.55 5.87 4.46
C CYS A 162 -4.23 5.46 5.10
N MET A 163 -4.18 4.29 5.74
CA MET A 163 -2.98 3.71 6.34
C MET A 163 -1.87 3.51 5.29
N ALA A 164 -2.15 2.81 4.19
CA ALA A 164 -1.16 2.56 3.14
C ALA A 164 -0.70 3.84 2.44
N SER A 165 -1.62 4.79 2.20
CA SER A 165 -1.27 6.09 1.63
C SER A 165 -0.39 6.90 2.57
N TRP A 166 -0.64 6.85 3.88
CA TRP A 166 0.19 7.53 4.87
C TRP A 166 1.56 6.85 5.04
N PHE A 167 1.63 5.53 4.92
CA PHE A 167 2.90 4.81 4.85
C PHE A 167 3.76 5.27 3.68
N CYS A 168 3.18 5.58 2.52
CA CYS A 168 3.95 6.18 1.42
C CYS A 168 4.64 7.49 1.84
N CYS A 169 3.97 8.34 2.62
CA CYS A 169 4.56 9.59 3.14
C CYS A 169 5.65 9.30 4.19
N ILE A 170 5.35 8.46 5.19
CA ILE A 170 6.30 8.12 6.26
C ILE A 170 7.57 7.49 5.68
N GLY A 171 7.42 6.52 4.78
CA GLY A 171 8.53 5.79 4.18
C GLY A 171 9.43 6.65 3.30
N LEU A 172 8.93 7.78 2.78
CA LEU A 172 9.74 8.73 2.03
C LEU A 172 10.42 9.77 2.93
N ARG A 173 9.98 9.92 4.18
CA ARG A 173 10.62 10.84 5.13
C ARG A 173 12.10 10.47 5.29
N LYS A 174 12.98 11.49 5.30
CA LYS A 174 14.44 11.33 5.45
C LYS A 174 15.14 10.55 4.33
N CYS A 175 14.45 10.23 3.20
CA CYS A 175 15.11 9.65 2.03
C CYS A 175 15.81 10.75 1.24
N GLU A 176 17.13 10.89 1.43
CA GLU A 176 17.95 11.96 0.81
C GLU A 176 18.01 11.84 -0.72
N ASN A 177 17.91 10.62 -1.26
CA ASN A 177 17.91 10.32 -2.69
C ASN A 177 16.56 10.58 -3.37
N ILE A 178 15.51 10.89 -2.61
CA ILE A 178 14.19 11.25 -3.14
C ILE A 178 14.02 12.78 -3.05
N PRO A 179 13.77 13.46 -4.18
CA PRO A 179 13.62 14.91 -4.19
C PRO A 179 12.50 15.40 -3.27
N LYS A 180 12.68 16.54 -2.60
CA LYS A 180 11.69 17.09 -1.66
C LYS A 180 10.34 17.40 -2.34
N TRP A 181 10.36 17.84 -3.59
CA TRP A 181 9.10 18.08 -4.32
C TRP A 181 8.27 16.81 -4.45
N TYR A 182 8.92 15.63 -4.63
CA TYR A 182 8.22 14.36 -4.72
C TYR A 182 7.68 13.90 -3.35
N GLN A 183 8.44 14.11 -2.26
CA GLN A 183 7.96 13.84 -0.90
C GLN A 183 6.71 14.67 -0.60
N ASN A 184 6.73 15.98 -0.90
CA ASN A 184 5.58 16.88 -0.72
C ASN A 184 4.39 16.48 -1.63
N LEU A 185 4.66 16.08 -2.88
CA LEU A 185 3.62 15.58 -3.79
C LEU A 185 2.97 14.31 -3.23
N SER A 186 3.74 13.42 -2.63
CA SER A 186 3.22 12.19 -2.01
C SER A 186 2.28 12.52 -0.83
N GLU A 187 2.59 13.54 -0.02
CA GLU A 187 1.71 14.00 1.05
C GLU A 187 0.40 14.57 0.50
N ILE A 188 0.47 15.37 -0.57
CA ILE A 188 -0.72 15.91 -1.24
C ILE A 188 -1.59 14.76 -1.79
N ILE A 189 -0.99 13.78 -2.46
CA ILE A 189 -1.72 12.63 -3.00
C ILE A 189 -2.35 11.82 -1.87
N ALA A 190 -1.65 11.57 -0.77
CA ALA A 190 -2.21 10.86 0.38
C ALA A 190 -3.45 11.58 0.95
N VAL A 191 -3.38 12.90 1.12
CA VAL A 191 -4.54 13.72 1.56
C VAL A 191 -5.70 13.62 0.56
N LEU A 192 -5.41 13.68 -0.74
CA LEU A 192 -6.43 13.50 -1.77
C LEU A 192 -7.06 12.09 -1.72
N VAL A 193 -6.29 11.05 -1.42
CA VAL A 193 -6.83 9.69 -1.18
C VAL A 193 -7.76 9.69 0.03
N PHE A 194 -7.38 10.34 1.15
CA PHE A 194 -8.26 10.45 2.33
C PHE A 194 -9.59 11.11 1.98
N ILE A 195 -9.54 12.24 1.27
CA ILE A 195 -10.74 12.94 0.80
C ILE A 195 -11.56 12.03 -0.13
N SER A 196 -10.91 11.28 -1.04
CA SER A 196 -11.59 10.40 -1.98
C SER A 196 -12.36 9.28 -1.27
N THR A 197 -11.81 8.70 -0.21
CA THR A 197 -12.49 7.65 0.57
C THR A 197 -13.75 8.17 1.25
N LEU A 198 -13.72 9.41 1.74
CA LEU A 198 -14.87 10.08 2.36
C LEU A 198 -15.90 10.51 1.30
N ALA A 199 -15.46 11.14 0.22
CA ALA A 199 -16.31 11.64 -0.87
C ALA A 199 -17.04 10.49 -1.60
N LEU A 200 -16.44 9.32 -1.67
CA LEU A 200 -17.04 8.11 -2.25
C LEU A 200 -17.80 7.25 -1.23
N ARG A 201 -17.94 7.70 0.01
CA ARG A 201 -18.61 6.93 1.09
C ARG A 201 -18.02 5.51 1.27
N GLN A 202 -16.73 5.36 1.02
CA GLN A 202 -16.00 4.13 1.32
C GLN A 202 -15.63 4.06 2.79
N HIS A 203 -15.29 5.19 3.40
CA HIS A 203 -14.90 5.33 4.80
C HIS A 203 -15.60 6.53 5.46
N VAL A 204 -15.54 6.56 6.77
CA VAL A 204 -15.93 7.70 7.62
C VAL A 204 -14.69 8.31 8.28
N LEU A 205 -14.81 9.51 8.86
CA LEU A 205 -13.65 10.24 9.41
C LEU A 205 -12.85 9.43 10.43
N VAL A 206 -13.51 8.68 11.30
CA VAL A 206 -12.82 7.88 12.32
C VAL A 206 -11.95 6.77 11.69
N ASP A 207 -12.37 6.21 10.56
CA ASP A 207 -11.58 5.21 9.84
C ASP A 207 -10.29 5.83 9.26
N VAL A 208 -10.41 7.07 8.72
CA VAL A 208 -9.29 7.82 8.17
C VAL A 208 -8.25 8.11 9.24
N PHE A 209 -8.68 8.73 10.35
CA PHE A 209 -7.77 9.08 11.44
C PHE A 209 -7.14 7.87 12.10
N SER A 210 -7.90 6.78 12.28
CA SER A 210 -7.36 5.54 12.83
C SER A 210 -6.33 4.88 11.92
N GLY A 211 -6.54 4.91 10.59
CA GLY A 211 -5.56 4.42 9.62
C GLY A 211 -4.23 5.18 9.71
N ILE A 212 -4.28 6.52 9.78
CA ILE A 212 -3.10 7.38 9.96
C ILE A 212 -2.41 7.07 11.30
N LEU A 213 -3.18 6.98 12.38
CA LEU A 213 -2.66 6.73 13.72
C LEU A 213 -1.96 5.37 13.81
N VAL A 214 -2.55 4.33 13.23
CA VAL A 214 -1.94 2.99 13.18
C VAL A 214 -0.62 3.03 12.43
N ALA A 215 -0.55 3.72 11.28
CA ALA A 215 0.69 3.85 10.53
C ALA A 215 1.79 4.57 11.33
N GLU A 216 1.47 5.71 11.97
CA GLU A 216 2.45 6.44 12.80
C GLU A 216 2.89 5.62 14.02
N ALA A 217 1.95 4.99 14.73
CA ALA A 217 2.26 4.21 15.92
C ALA A 217 3.18 3.03 15.60
N THR A 218 2.87 2.27 14.55
CA THR A 218 3.70 1.12 14.15
C THR A 218 5.06 1.53 13.60
N TRP A 219 5.15 2.70 12.96
CA TRP A 219 6.43 3.27 12.55
C TRP A 219 7.34 3.64 13.71
N GLN A 220 6.76 4.14 14.81
CA GLN A 220 7.56 4.55 15.99
C GLN A 220 8.10 3.37 16.79
N ILE A 221 7.47 2.20 16.72
CA ILE A 221 7.87 1.01 17.48
C ILE A 221 8.69 0.01 16.67
N SER A 222 8.84 0.22 15.36
CA SER A 222 9.64 -0.61 14.46
C SER A 222 11.00 0.02 14.15
#